data_1d23cd10fcf4301675abd13b01b5ba9c
#
_entry.id   1d23cd10fcf4301675abd13b01b5ba9c
#
_cell.length_a   1.000
_cell.length_b   1.000
_cell.length_c   1.000
_cell.angle_alpha   90.00
_cell.angle_beta   90.00
_cell.angle_gamma   90.00
#
_symmetry.space_group_name_H-M   'P 1'
#
loop_
_entity.id
_entity.type
_entity.pdbx_description
1 polymer ?
#
loop_
_entity_poly.entity_id
_entity_poly.type
_entity_poly.pdbx_seq_one_letter_code
_entity_poly.pdbx_strand_id
1 'polypeptide(L)'
;SGAADKFGLSSQHIALACASHNAANIHTVLVEKWLLELGLSDSDLCCGPQTPRDRDAKIDLFKANLKPCRIHNNCSGKHSGFLTLTKHLGAGANYVSIDHPVQKACLEAYEMTTNEISPGFGIDGCSAPNHAFTLKGIAKAMAWFADANSRSDISSKSAVRIIDAMLRYPELVAGEGRACTELMRAAQGKVALKTGAEGFFVAIIPEKKMGVALKVLDGATRASECVIASILVGLGVLNPANPIV
;
A
#
# COMPACT_ATOMS: atom_id res chain seq x y z
N SER A 1 3.43 12.89 -8.44
CA SER A 1 4.87 13.07 -8.57
C SER A 1 5.35 14.37 -7.93
N GLY A 2 4.67 15.51 -8.09
CA GLY A 2 5.13 16.79 -7.57
C GLY A 2 5.49 16.81 -6.09
N ALA A 3 4.68 16.19 -5.22
CA ALA A 3 4.98 16.06 -3.80
C ALA A 3 6.22 15.19 -3.56
N ALA A 4 6.29 14.02 -4.21
CA ALA A 4 7.40 13.09 -4.04
C ALA A 4 8.74 13.73 -4.47
N ASP A 5 8.73 14.48 -5.56
CA ASP A 5 9.94 15.14 -6.08
C ASP A 5 10.34 16.34 -5.18
N LYS A 6 9.37 17.15 -4.77
CA LYS A 6 9.60 18.30 -3.88
C LYS A 6 10.20 17.91 -2.53
N PHE A 7 9.78 16.78 -1.96
CA PHE A 7 10.25 16.29 -0.67
C PHE A 7 11.31 15.18 -0.79
N GLY A 8 11.85 14.92 -1.98
CA GLY A 8 12.95 13.98 -2.20
C GLY A 8 12.62 12.53 -1.83
N LEU A 9 11.36 12.09 -1.99
CA LEU A 9 10.96 10.75 -1.62
C LEU A 9 11.68 9.69 -2.46
N SER A 10 12.39 8.78 -1.79
CA SER A 10 13.05 7.64 -2.41
C SER A 10 12.03 6.54 -2.78
N SER A 11 12.48 5.53 -3.55
CA SER A 11 11.67 4.35 -3.84
C SER A 11 11.26 3.58 -2.58
N GLN A 12 12.05 3.62 -1.50
CA GLN A 12 11.68 3.01 -0.21
C GLN A 12 10.48 3.71 0.43
N HIS A 13 10.44 5.06 0.43
CA HIS A 13 9.28 5.82 0.90
C HIS A 13 8.03 5.49 0.08
N ILE A 14 8.16 5.37 -1.25
CA ILE A 14 7.04 5.03 -2.13
C ILE A 14 6.52 3.62 -1.86
N ALA A 15 7.40 2.62 -1.72
CA ALA A 15 7.02 1.25 -1.37
C ALA A 15 6.30 1.21 -0.02
N LEU A 16 6.83 1.92 0.98
CA LEU A 16 6.23 2.01 2.31
C LEU A 16 4.89 2.76 2.31
N ALA A 17 4.70 3.75 1.44
CA ALA A 17 3.39 4.40 1.26
C ALA A 17 2.32 3.43 0.73
N CYS A 18 2.71 2.42 -0.04
CA CYS A 18 1.82 1.36 -0.53
C CYS A 18 1.57 0.24 0.48
N ALA A 19 2.16 0.30 1.67
CA ALA A 19 2.21 -0.80 2.61
C ALA A 19 0.90 -1.06 3.38
N SER A 20 0.78 -2.31 3.82
CA SER A 20 0.10 -2.72 5.03
C SER A 20 1.08 -3.58 5.81
N HIS A 21 2.11 -2.92 6.37
CA HIS A 21 3.29 -3.56 6.93
C HIS A 21 3.05 -4.22 8.28
N ASN A 22 3.94 -5.12 8.68
CA ASN A 22 3.87 -5.84 9.97
C ASN A 22 4.49 -5.06 11.15
N ALA A 23 4.97 -3.84 10.91
CA ALA A 23 5.68 -3.00 11.89
C ALA A 23 7.01 -3.59 12.38
N ALA A 24 7.73 -4.35 11.55
CA ALA A 24 9.11 -4.70 11.80
C ALA A 24 9.99 -3.42 11.84
N ASN A 25 11.18 -3.51 12.42
CA ASN A 25 12.08 -2.37 12.61
C ASN A 25 12.39 -1.62 11.29
N ILE A 26 12.51 -2.35 10.16
CA ILE A 26 12.72 -1.73 8.84
C ILE A 26 11.61 -0.73 8.44
N HIS A 27 10.37 -0.97 8.90
CA HIS A 27 9.23 -0.08 8.63
C HIS A 27 9.22 1.10 9.61
N THR A 28 9.32 0.81 10.90
CA THR A 28 9.17 1.84 11.96
C THR A 28 10.29 2.87 11.91
N VAL A 29 11.54 2.44 11.70
CA VAL A 29 12.69 3.34 11.52
C VAL A 29 12.53 4.22 10.28
N LEU A 30 12.05 3.66 9.16
CA LEU A 30 11.83 4.44 7.94
C LEU A 30 10.67 5.44 8.10
N VAL A 31 9.57 5.06 8.77
CA VAL A 31 8.47 5.98 9.09
C VAL A 31 8.97 7.12 9.98
N GLU A 32 9.70 6.80 11.06
CA GLU A 32 10.22 7.80 11.98
C GLU A 32 11.14 8.80 11.28
N LYS A 33 12.09 8.28 10.50
CA LYS A 33 12.98 9.11 9.69
C LYS A 33 12.21 10.01 8.72
N TRP A 34 11.23 9.46 8.02
CA TRP A 34 10.39 10.22 7.08
C TRP A 34 9.63 11.35 7.77
N LEU A 35 9.03 11.08 8.94
CA LEU A 35 8.35 12.11 9.72
C LEU A 35 9.33 13.22 10.16
N LEU A 36 10.53 12.87 10.63
CA LEU A 36 11.57 13.84 11.01
C LEU A 36 12.01 14.70 9.82
N GLU A 37 12.20 14.12 8.64
CA GLU A 37 12.52 14.85 7.40
C GLU A 37 11.41 15.86 7.01
N LEU A 38 10.16 15.55 7.37
CA LEU A 38 9.02 16.47 7.21
C LEU A 38 8.92 17.50 8.34
N GLY A 39 9.75 17.44 9.39
CA GLY A 39 9.62 18.25 10.60
C GLY A 39 8.36 17.88 11.42
N LEU A 40 8.00 16.60 11.43
CA LEU A 40 6.83 16.02 12.08
C LEU A 40 7.23 14.89 13.04
N SER A 41 6.26 14.38 13.79
CA SER A 41 6.43 13.33 14.78
C SER A 41 5.29 12.30 14.73
N ASP A 42 5.37 11.27 15.57
CA ASP A 42 4.30 10.29 15.78
C ASP A 42 2.93 10.94 16.09
N SER A 43 2.92 12.06 16.81
CA SER A 43 1.69 12.75 17.17
C SER A 43 0.92 13.34 15.99
N ASP A 44 1.58 13.55 14.86
CA ASP A 44 0.98 14.09 13.63
C ASP A 44 0.26 13.02 12.78
N LEU A 45 0.52 11.74 13.08
CA LEU A 45 -0.17 10.64 12.43
C LEU A 45 -1.62 10.53 12.92
N CYS A 46 -2.60 10.54 12.03
CA CYS A 46 -4.01 10.34 12.38
C CYS A 46 -4.44 8.87 12.49
N CYS A 47 -3.55 7.90 12.17
CA CYS A 47 -3.80 6.50 12.49
C CYS A 47 -3.60 6.25 13.99
N GLY A 48 -4.40 5.30 14.54
CA GLY A 48 -4.25 4.89 15.93
C GLY A 48 -3.00 4.04 16.18
N PRO A 49 -2.55 3.89 17.44
CA PRO A 49 -1.51 2.94 17.79
C PRO A 49 -1.97 1.50 17.50
N GLN A 50 -1.01 0.64 17.12
CA GLN A 50 -1.29 -0.76 16.82
C GLN A 50 -0.14 -1.64 17.33
N THR A 51 -0.47 -2.78 17.93
CA THR A 51 0.55 -3.78 18.28
C THR A 51 1.20 -4.33 17.01
N PRO A 52 2.55 -4.36 16.92
CA PRO A 52 3.24 -4.95 15.79
C PRO A 52 2.75 -6.38 15.50
N ARG A 53 2.60 -6.71 14.22
CA ARG A 53 2.41 -8.09 13.78
C ARG A 53 3.73 -8.83 13.69
N ASP A 54 4.82 -8.10 13.50
CA ASP A 54 6.17 -8.63 13.56
C ASP A 54 6.46 -9.15 14.98
N ARG A 55 6.99 -10.39 15.03
CA ARG A 55 7.22 -11.09 16.30
C ARG A 55 8.31 -10.42 17.12
N ASP A 56 9.43 -10.07 16.49
CA ASP A 56 10.60 -9.54 17.16
C ASP A 56 10.33 -8.13 17.66
N ALA A 57 9.73 -7.27 16.84
CA ALA A 57 9.29 -5.94 17.23
C ALA A 57 8.31 -5.97 18.41
N LYS A 58 7.39 -6.95 18.44
CA LYS A 58 6.47 -7.15 19.56
C LYS A 58 7.20 -7.55 20.84
N ILE A 59 8.17 -8.46 20.73
CA ILE A 59 8.99 -8.93 21.88
C ILE A 59 9.84 -7.77 22.42
N ASP A 60 10.43 -6.97 21.54
CA ASP A 60 11.27 -5.83 21.93
C ASP A 60 10.47 -4.77 22.69
N LEU A 61 9.27 -4.42 22.23
CA LEU A 61 8.37 -3.55 22.98
C LEU A 61 8.04 -4.11 24.37
N PHE A 62 7.75 -5.41 24.45
CA PHE A 62 7.44 -6.05 25.73
C PHE A 62 8.64 -6.02 26.68
N LYS A 63 9.85 -6.39 26.22
CA LYS A 63 11.08 -6.36 27.01
C LYS A 63 11.43 -4.96 27.50
N ALA A 64 11.19 -3.94 26.67
CA ALA A 64 11.43 -2.54 27.00
C ALA A 64 10.32 -1.92 27.88
N ASN A 65 9.25 -2.67 28.20
CA ASN A 65 8.06 -2.18 28.88
C ASN A 65 7.44 -0.94 28.18
N LEU A 66 7.48 -0.92 26.86
CA LEU A 66 6.94 0.14 26.02
C LEU A 66 5.58 -0.24 25.45
N LYS A 67 4.72 0.74 25.27
CA LYS A 67 3.43 0.58 24.58
C LYS A 67 3.61 0.83 23.08
N PRO A 68 2.84 0.15 22.23
CA PRO A 68 2.78 0.49 20.80
C PRO A 68 2.34 1.95 20.61
N CYS A 69 2.95 2.65 19.66
CA CYS A 69 2.56 3.99 19.24
C CYS A 69 2.03 4.00 17.79
N ARG A 70 1.75 5.17 17.24
CA ARG A 70 1.14 5.32 15.90
C ARG A 70 2.10 4.90 14.78
N ILE A 71 3.41 4.99 14.97
CA ILE A 71 4.42 4.50 14.02
C ILE A 71 4.27 2.99 13.77
N HIS A 72 3.82 2.22 14.78
CA HIS A 72 3.59 0.79 14.65
C HIS A 72 2.29 0.42 13.90
N ASN A 73 1.44 1.41 13.55
CA ASN A 73 0.26 1.14 12.74
C ASN A 73 0.66 0.61 11.37
N ASN A 74 0.02 -0.45 10.89
CA ASN A 74 0.31 -1.04 9.59
C ASN A 74 0.15 -0.10 8.39
N CYS A 75 -0.53 1.04 8.60
CA CYS A 75 -0.74 2.08 7.61
C CYS A 75 0.13 3.33 7.85
N SER A 76 1.05 3.34 8.82
CA SER A 76 1.83 4.54 9.16
C SER A 76 2.62 5.08 7.96
N GLY A 77 3.14 4.22 7.08
CA GLY A 77 3.76 4.62 5.82
C GLY A 77 2.80 5.34 4.87
N LYS A 78 1.57 4.84 4.70
CA LYS A 78 0.51 5.53 3.94
C LYS A 78 0.20 6.90 4.54
N HIS A 79 0.09 6.99 5.86
CA HIS A 79 -0.17 8.24 6.56
C HIS A 79 0.99 9.23 6.44
N SER A 80 2.25 8.78 6.42
CA SER A 80 3.41 9.62 6.10
C SER A 80 3.33 10.19 4.68
N GLY A 81 2.84 9.38 3.72
CA GLY A 81 2.53 9.84 2.37
C GLY A 81 1.43 10.92 2.35
N PHE A 82 0.35 10.74 3.12
CA PHE A 82 -0.70 11.76 3.27
C PHE A 82 -0.16 13.05 3.88
N LEU A 83 0.67 12.98 4.91
CA LEU A 83 1.33 14.15 5.51
C LEU A 83 2.25 14.86 4.53
N THR A 84 3.01 14.10 3.71
CA THR A 84 3.82 14.69 2.64
C THR A 84 2.97 15.47 1.65
N LEU A 85 1.84 14.90 1.22
CA LEU A 85 0.91 15.56 0.30
C LEU A 85 0.23 16.77 0.97
N THR A 86 -0.14 16.66 2.26
CA THR A 86 -0.69 17.77 3.06
C THR A 86 0.27 18.97 3.06
N LYS A 87 1.55 18.74 3.33
CA LYS A 87 2.58 19.80 3.29
C LYS A 87 2.79 20.35 1.88
N HIS A 88 2.72 19.50 0.87
CA HIS A 88 2.82 19.95 -0.53
C HIS A 88 1.70 20.89 -0.93
N LEU A 89 0.48 20.59 -0.49
CA LEU A 89 -0.72 21.36 -0.79
C LEU A 89 -0.91 22.58 0.15
N GLY A 90 -0.10 22.71 1.20
CA GLY A 90 -0.28 23.73 2.23
C GLY A 90 -1.60 23.60 2.98
N ALA A 91 -2.11 22.37 3.12
CA ALA A 91 -3.40 22.08 3.74
C ALA A 91 -3.30 21.88 5.26
N GLY A 92 -4.44 21.86 5.94
CA GLY A 92 -4.52 21.67 7.39
C GLY A 92 -4.16 20.26 7.86
N ALA A 93 -4.03 20.06 9.17
CA ALA A 93 -3.53 18.80 9.75
C ALA A 93 -4.54 17.64 9.72
N ASN A 94 -5.84 17.90 9.55
CA ASN A 94 -6.88 16.85 9.56
C ASN A 94 -7.04 16.15 8.21
N TYR A 95 -5.95 15.55 7.73
CA TYR A 95 -5.87 14.94 6.40
C TYR A 95 -6.73 13.68 6.22
N VAL A 96 -7.36 13.18 7.27
CA VAL A 96 -8.31 12.07 7.20
C VAL A 96 -9.77 12.51 7.02
N SER A 97 -10.07 13.82 7.08
CA SER A 97 -11.40 14.32 6.74
C SER A 97 -11.68 14.10 5.26
N ILE A 98 -12.88 13.63 4.93
CA ILE A 98 -13.30 13.37 3.54
C ILE A 98 -13.21 14.63 2.65
N ASP A 99 -13.44 15.80 3.22
CA ASP A 99 -13.37 17.09 2.51
C ASP A 99 -11.96 17.65 2.38
N HIS A 100 -10.96 17.01 3.01
CA HIS A 100 -9.59 17.47 2.97
C HIS A 100 -9.00 17.33 1.54
N PRO A 101 -8.17 18.29 1.07
CA PRO A 101 -7.58 18.24 -0.28
C PRO A 101 -6.83 16.94 -0.60
N VAL A 102 -6.20 16.31 0.40
CA VAL A 102 -5.54 15.01 0.23
C VAL A 102 -6.55 13.91 -0.12
N GLN A 103 -7.70 13.85 0.57
CA GLN A 103 -8.71 12.82 0.31
C GLN A 103 -9.44 13.06 -1.01
N LYS A 104 -9.66 14.32 -1.39
CA LYS A 104 -10.18 14.66 -2.71
C LYS A 104 -9.23 14.23 -3.83
N ALA A 105 -7.93 14.48 -3.68
CA ALA A 105 -6.93 14.00 -4.63
C ALA A 105 -6.86 12.46 -4.72
N CYS A 106 -7.06 11.76 -3.60
CA CYS A 106 -7.17 10.30 -3.60
C CYS A 106 -8.42 9.83 -4.35
N LEU A 107 -9.57 10.44 -4.11
CA LEU A 107 -10.83 10.12 -4.82
C LEU A 107 -10.67 10.34 -6.32
N GLU A 108 -10.16 11.49 -6.74
CA GLU A 108 -9.91 11.79 -8.16
C GLU A 108 -9.01 10.74 -8.82
N ALA A 109 -7.93 10.30 -8.13
CA ALA A 109 -7.05 9.26 -8.64
C ALA A 109 -7.76 7.90 -8.76
N TYR A 110 -8.61 7.54 -7.79
CA TYR A 110 -9.40 6.32 -7.85
C TYR A 110 -10.41 6.37 -9.01
N GLU A 111 -11.21 7.44 -9.12
CA GLU A 111 -12.22 7.58 -10.17
C GLU A 111 -11.59 7.58 -11.57
N MET A 112 -10.45 8.25 -11.73
CA MET A 112 -9.70 8.25 -12.99
C MET A 112 -9.22 6.84 -13.36
N THR A 113 -8.68 6.07 -12.42
CA THR A 113 -8.07 4.78 -12.73
C THR A 113 -9.10 3.64 -12.82
N THR A 114 -10.17 3.68 -12.04
CA THR A 114 -11.27 2.71 -12.11
C THR A 114 -12.20 2.99 -13.29
N ASN A 115 -12.26 4.24 -13.74
CA ASN A 115 -13.27 4.76 -14.66
C ASN A 115 -14.69 4.58 -14.12
N GLU A 116 -14.87 4.82 -12.82
CA GLU A 116 -16.13 4.76 -12.09
C GLU A 116 -16.23 5.96 -11.15
N ILE A 117 -17.46 6.43 -10.90
CA ILE A 117 -17.75 7.39 -9.84
C ILE A 117 -17.99 6.61 -8.54
N SER A 118 -17.32 7.00 -7.46
CA SER A 118 -17.48 6.34 -6.16
C SER A 118 -18.90 6.59 -5.61
N PRO A 119 -19.66 5.54 -5.24
CA PRO A 119 -20.97 5.70 -4.62
C PRO A 119 -20.90 6.15 -3.15
N GLY A 120 -19.69 6.24 -2.57
CA GLY A 120 -19.48 6.62 -1.18
C GLY A 120 -18.19 6.03 -0.60
N PHE A 121 -18.07 6.07 0.71
CA PHE A 121 -16.89 5.60 1.42
C PHE A 121 -17.25 5.00 2.77
N GLY A 122 -16.35 4.15 3.30
CA GLY A 122 -16.30 3.76 4.70
C GLY A 122 -15.09 4.37 5.40
N ILE A 123 -15.00 4.22 6.71
CA ILE A 123 -13.80 4.59 7.48
C ILE A 123 -12.98 3.33 7.75
N ASP A 124 -11.75 3.32 7.26
CA ASP A 124 -10.81 2.22 7.50
C ASP A 124 -10.35 2.18 8.98
N GLY A 125 -9.86 1.03 9.42
CA GLY A 125 -9.30 0.85 10.77
C GLY A 125 -8.14 1.79 11.11
N CYS A 126 -7.52 2.41 10.11
CA CYS A 126 -6.50 3.46 10.29
C CYS A 126 -7.09 4.89 10.29
N SER A 127 -8.41 5.05 10.38
CA SER A 127 -9.14 6.32 10.37
C SER A 127 -9.20 7.05 9.01
N ALA A 128 -8.56 6.55 7.96
CA ALA A 128 -8.63 7.15 6.63
C ALA A 128 -9.93 6.76 5.91
N PRO A 129 -10.51 7.64 5.06
CA PRO A 129 -11.57 7.25 4.14
C PRO A 129 -11.13 6.13 3.20
N ASN A 130 -12.01 5.18 2.97
CA ASN A 130 -11.85 4.09 2.02
C ASN A 130 -13.01 4.13 1.03
N HIS A 131 -12.75 4.66 -0.17
CA HIS A 131 -13.76 4.86 -1.20
C HIS A 131 -14.22 3.54 -1.78
N ALA A 132 -15.53 3.44 -2.05
CA ALA A 132 -16.16 2.24 -2.59
C ALA A 132 -16.08 2.24 -4.13
N PHE A 133 -15.72 1.08 -4.69
CA PHE A 133 -15.70 0.83 -6.13
C PHE A 133 -16.09 -0.63 -6.40
N THR A 134 -16.52 -0.92 -7.62
CA THR A 134 -16.77 -2.32 -8.00
C THR A 134 -15.44 -3.08 -8.06
N LEU A 135 -15.50 -4.39 -7.82
CA LEU A 135 -14.32 -5.26 -7.97
C LEU A 135 -13.76 -5.19 -9.40
N LYS A 136 -14.63 -5.04 -10.38
CA LYS A 136 -14.26 -4.84 -11.79
C LYS A 136 -13.53 -3.51 -11.99
N GLY A 137 -14.02 -2.42 -11.39
CA GLY A 137 -13.35 -1.11 -11.43
C GLY A 137 -11.96 -1.17 -10.84
N ILE A 138 -11.81 -1.81 -9.68
CA ILE A 138 -10.48 -1.99 -9.06
C ILE A 138 -9.55 -2.82 -9.94
N ALA A 139 -10.04 -3.90 -10.57
CA ALA A 139 -9.23 -4.68 -11.51
C ALA A 139 -8.80 -3.85 -12.73
N LYS A 140 -9.68 -2.97 -13.24
CA LYS A 140 -9.33 -1.99 -14.29
C LYS A 140 -8.25 -1.01 -13.84
N ALA A 141 -8.35 -0.48 -12.60
CA ALA A 141 -7.32 0.39 -12.04
C ALA A 141 -5.97 -0.33 -12.01
N MET A 142 -5.92 -1.60 -11.58
CA MET A 142 -4.68 -2.38 -11.57
C MET A 142 -4.16 -2.62 -13.00
N ALA A 143 -5.03 -2.84 -13.99
CA ALA A 143 -4.65 -2.93 -15.39
C ALA A 143 -4.13 -1.59 -15.94
N TRP A 144 -4.74 -0.48 -15.52
CA TRP A 144 -4.26 0.87 -15.85
C TRP A 144 -2.83 1.09 -15.33
N PHE A 145 -2.53 0.67 -14.10
CA PHE A 145 -1.16 0.66 -13.57
C PHE A 145 -0.26 -0.25 -14.40
N ALA A 146 -0.68 -1.49 -14.71
CA ALA A 146 0.11 -2.45 -15.45
C ALA A 146 0.52 -1.96 -16.86
N ASP A 147 -0.33 -1.15 -17.50
CA ASP A 147 -0.06 -0.56 -18.83
C ASP A 147 0.56 0.85 -18.76
N ALA A 148 1.02 1.30 -17.59
CA ALA A 148 1.52 2.66 -17.39
C ALA A 148 2.70 3.03 -18.31
N ASN A 149 3.57 2.07 -18.61
CA ASN A 149 4.72 2.26 -19.51
C ASN A 149 4.34 2.58 -20.97
N SER A 150 3.10 2.32 -21.39
CA SER A 150 2.63 2.67 -22.75
C SER A 150 2.25 4.16 -22.90
N ARG A 151 2.25 4.92 -21.80
CA ARG A 151 1.81 6.31 -21.74
C ARG A 151 2.91 7.23 -21.18
N SER A 152 2.86 8.51 -21.51
CA SER A 152 3.90 9.49 -21.14
C SER A 152 3.43 10.61 -20.19
N ASP A 153 2.15 10.61 -19.81
CA ASP A 153 1.58 11.58 -18.88
C ASP A 153 2.15 11.46 -17.46
N ILE A 154 1.95 12.47 -16.63
CA ILE A 154 2.49 12.54 -15.25
C ILE A 154 1.94 11.43 -14.37
N SER A 155 0.66 11.09 -14.50
CA SER A 155 0.02 10.03 -13.70
C SER A 155 0.61 8.66 -14.02
N SER A 156 0.83 8.39 -15.32
CA SER A 156 1.46 7.14 -15.79
C SER A 156 2.92 7.04 -15.34
N LYS A 157 3.71 8.11 -15.42
CA LYS A 157 5.08 8.13 -14.86
C LYS A 157 5.08 7.87 -13.34
N SER A 158 4.09 8.39 -12.62
CA SER A 158 3.94 8.13 -11.19
C SER A 158 3.56 6.67 -10.92
N ALA A 159 2.69 6.08 -11.74
CA ALA A 159 2.32 4.67 -11.64
C ALA A 159 3.52 3.74 -11.87
N VAL A 160 4.37 4.02 -12.85
CA VAL A 160 5.62 3.28 -13.08
C VAL A 160 6.51 3.34 -11.84
N ARG A 161 6.74 4.53 -11.27
CA ARG A 161 7.55 4.68 -10.04
C ARG A 161 6.99 3.88 -8.86
N ILE A 162 5.66 3.80 -8.72
CA ILE A 162 4.98 3.03 -7.67
C ILE A 162 5.24 1.54 -7.87
N ILE A 163 5.03 1.02 -9.09
CA ILE A 163 5.25 -0.39 -9.41
C ILE A 163 6.71 -0.76 -9.18
N ASP A 164 7.65 0.02 -9.71
CA ASP A 164 9.09 -0.23 -9.55
C ASP A 164 9.50 -0.24 -8.07
N ALA A 165 8.95 0.67 -7.27
CA ALA A 165 9.20 0.72 -5.84
C ALA A 165 8.67 -0.54 -5.12
N MET A 166 7.46 -0.98 -5.42
CA MET A 166 6.87 -2.19 -4.84
C MET A 166 7.65 -3.45 -5.22
N LEU A 167 8.05 -3.57 -6.48
CA LEU A 167 8.83 -4.71 -6.99
C LEU A 167 10.24 -4.75 -6.40
N ARG A 168 10.85 -3.59 -6.18
CA ARG A 168 12.20 -3.47 -5.63
C ARG A 168 12.27 -3.71 -4.12
N TYR A 169 11.22 -3.37 -3.40
CA TYR A 169 11.16 -3.41 -1.93
C TYR A 169 9.88 -4.12 -1.44
N PRO A 170 9.66 -5.40 -1.81
CA PRO A 170 8.46 -6.13 -1.40
C PRO A 170 8.35 -6.28 0.13
N GLU A 171 9.48 -6.36 0.84
CA GLU A 171 9.52 -6.39 2.31
C GLU A 171 8.97 -5.10 2.94
N LEU A 172 9.15 -3.94 2.30
CA LEU A 172 8.58 -2.68 2.79
C LEU A 172 7.07 -2.58 2.54
N VAL A 173 6.53 -3.32 1.56
CA VAL A 173 5.09 -3.35 1.27
C VAL A 173 4.30 -4.14 2.32
N ALA A 174 4.87 -5.21 2.87
CA ALA A 174 4.16 -6.09 3.80
C ALA A 174 4.99 -6.53 5.02
N GLY A 175 6.23 -6.93 4.82
CA GLY A 175 7.14 -7.49 5.81
C GLY A 175 7.55 -8.92 5.48
N GLU A 176 8.61 -9.38 6.11
CA GLU A 176 9.12 -10.75 5.93
C GLU A 176 8.07 -11.79 6.33
N GLY A 177 8.01 -12.88 5.59
CA GLY A 177 7.06 -13.98 5.81
C GLY A 177 5.60 -13.64 5.48
N ARG A 178 5.32 -12.46 4.89
CA ARG A 178 3.98 -12.09 4.45
C ARG A 178 3.77 -12.48 2.99
N ALA A 179 2.58 -12.96 2.65
CA ALA A 179 2.26 -13.45 1.30
C ALA A 179 2.60 -12.45 0.19
N CYS A 180 2.35 -11.14 0.37
CA CYS A 180 2.75 -10.14 -0.63
C CYS A 180 4.26 -10.17 -0.88
N THR A 181 5.07 -10.21 0.18
CA THR A 181 6.54 -10.22 0.09
C THR A 181 7.03 -11.48 -0.61
N GLU A 182 6.58 -12.64 -0.13
CA GLU A 182 7.06 -13.92 -0.61
C GLU A 182 6.63 -14.21 -2.06
N LEU A 183 5.37 -13.91 -2.42
CA LEU A 183 4.87 -14.09 -3.78
C LEU A 183 5.51 -13.10 -4.77
N MET A 184 5.75 -11.84 -4.40
CA MET A 184 6.47 -10.88 -5.25
C MET A 184 7.91 -11.34 -5.51
N ARG A 185 8.61 -11.84 -4.49
CA ARG A 185 9.96 -12.41 -4.65
C ARG A 185 9.95 -13.65 -5.53
N ALA A 186 9.01 -14.59 -5.29
CA ALA A 186 8.85 -15.80 -6.09
C ALA A 186 8.56 -15.48 -7.56
N ALA A 187 7.84 -14.41 -7.83
CA ALA A 187 7.52 -13.95 -9.18
C ALA A 187 8.67 -13.18 -9.87
N GLN A 188 9.78 -12.91 -9.18
CA GLN A 188 11.00 -12.32 -9.74
C GLN A 188 10.74 -11.01 -10.52
N GLY A 189 9.98 -10.09 -9.95
CA GLY A 189 9.69 -8.79 -10.55
C GLY A 189 8.55 -8.76 -11.56
N LYS A 190 7.81 -9.86 -11.75
CA LYS A 190 6.73 -9.93 -12.75
C LYS A 190 5.38 -9.40 -12.25
N VAL A 191 5.21 -9.25 -10.93
CA VAL A 191 3.94 -8.82 -10.34
C VAL A 191 4.15 -7.99 -9.10
N ALA A 192 3.45 -6.86 -8.98
CA ALA A 192 3.30 -6.12 -7.74
C ALA A 192 1.98 -6.53 -7.08
N LEU A 193 2.05 -6.86 -5.77
CA LEU A 193 0.94 -7.41 -5.00
C LEU A 193 0.59 -6.55 -3.80
N LYS A 194 -0.70 -6.45 -3.51
CA LYS A 194 -1.18 -5.78 -2.32
C LYS A 194 -2.38 -6.48 -1.71
N THR A 195 -2.24 -6.88 -0.46
CA THR A 195 -3.37 -7.35 0.36
C THR A 195 -4.15 -6.17 0.95
N GLY A 196 -5.45 -6.34 1.09
CA GLY A 196 -6.34 -5.45 1.85
C GLY A 196 -6.92 -6.16 3.07
N ALA A 197 -7.74 -5.43 3.83
CA ALA A 197 -8.52 -6.02 4.90
C ALA A 197 -9.60 -6.96 4.35
N GLU A 198 -10.10 -7.86 5.20
CA GLU A 198 -11.25 -8.72 4.93
C GLU A 198 -11.14 -9.57 3.66
N GLY A 199 -9.98 -10.22 3.45
CA GLY A 199 -9.79 -11.13 2.33
C GLY A 199 -9.76 -10.45 0.95
N PHE A 200 -9.36 -9.19 0.90
CA PHE A 200 -9.16 -8.44 -0.34
C PHE A 200 -7.71 -8.57 -0.82
N PHE A 201 -7.51 -8.71 -2.13
CA PHE A 201 -6.19 -8.77 -2.74
C PHE A 201 -6.20 -8.18 -4.15
N VAL A 202 -5.11 -7.51 -4.54
CA VAL A 202 -4.90 -7.01 -5.90
C VAL A 202 -3.53 -7.41 -6.44
N ALA A 203 -3.44 -7.55 -7.76
CA ALA A 203 -2.18 -7.74 -8.47
C ALA A 203 -2.08 -6.82 -9.69
N ILE A 204 -0.87 -6.32 -9.93
CA ILE A 204 -0.47 -5.54 -11.11
C ILE A 204 0.57 -6.37 -11.86
N ILE A 205 0.26 -6.78 -13.10
CA ILE A 205 1.12 -7.65 -13.91
C ILE A 205 1.56 -6.89 -15.18
N PRO A 206 2.68 -6.14 -15.13
CA PRO A 206 3.08 -5.24 -16.22
C PRO A 206 3.28 -5.93 -17.57
N GLU A 207 3.97 -7.09 -17.58
CA GLU A 207 4.25 -7.83 -18.82
C GLU A 207 2.98 -8.27 -19.57
N LYS A 208 1.88 -8.47 -18.83
CA LYS A 208 0.58 -8.86 -19.39
C LYS A 208 -0.38 -7.69 -19.56
N LYS A 209 0.00 -6.48 -19.14
CA LYS A 209 -0.88 -5.29 -19.06
C LYS A 209 -2.18 -5.62 -18.34
N MET A 210 -2.11 -6.44 -17.29
CA MET A 210 -3.26 -7.02 -16.60
C MET A 210 -3.31 -6.62 -15.14
N GLY A 211 -4.52 -6.34 -14.67
CA GLY A 211 -4.85 -6.15 -13.26
C GLY A 211 -5.74 -7.28 -12.74
N VAL A 212 -5.52 -7.69 -11.50
CA VAL A 212 -6.37 -8.63 -10.79
C VAL A 212 -6.90 -7.97 -9.53
N ALA A 213 -8.16 -8.21 -9.21
CA ALA A 213 -8.76 -7.89 -7.93
C ALA A 213 -9.63 -9.07 -7.47
N LEU A 214 -9.51 -9.45 -6.22
CA LEU A 214 -10.33 -10.48 -5.60
C LEU A 214 -10.83 -10.06 -4.23
N LYS A 215 -11.96 -10.62 -3.82
CA LYS A 215 -12.57 -10.44 -2.51
C LYS A 215 -13.14 -11.77 -2.06
N VAL A 216 -12.72 -12.24 -0.90
CA VAL A 216 -13.27 -13.42 -0.26
C VAL A 216 -14.45 -12.98 0.63
N LEU A 217 -15.61 -13.61 0.48
CA LEU A 217 -16.84 -13.15 1.12
C LEU A 217 -16.81 -13.27 2.65
N ASP A 218 -16.18 -14.30 3.20
CA ASP A 218 -16.01 -14.50 4.64
C ASP A 218 -14.86 -13.65 5.24
N GLY A 219 -14.13 -12.92 4.40
CA GLY A 219 -13.01 -12.07 4.82
C GLY A 219 -11.74 -12.85 5.20
N ALA A 220 -11.66 -14.16 4.97
CA ALA A 220 -10.55 -14.98 5.39
C ALA A 220 -9.26 -14.69 4.62
N THR A 221 -8.21 -14.26 5.35
CA THR A 221 -6.89 -13.97 4.76
C THR A 221 -6.28 -15.20 4.10
N ARG A 222 -6.33 -16.38 4.75
CA ARG A 222 -5.80 -17.62 4.19
C ARG A 222 -6.40 -17.96 2.83
N ALA A 223 -7.70 -17.71 2.65
CA ALA A 223 -8.37 -17.96 1.38
C ALA A 223 -7.91 -16.97 0.30
N SER A 224 -7.78 -15.69 0.63
CA SER A 224 -7.32 -14.69 -0.33
C SER A 224 -5.85 -14.90 -0.76
N GLU A 225 -4.99 -15.36 0.14
CA GLU A 225 -3.59 -15.68 -0.15
C GLU A 225 -3.47 -16.91 -1.05
N CYS A 226 -4.23 -17.97 -0.76
CA CYS A 226 -4.29 -19.16 -1.60
C CYS A 226 -4.85 -18.86 -3.00
N VAL A 227 -5.95 -18.10 -3.09
CA VAL A 227 -6.59 -17.77 -4.36
C VAL A 227 -5.70 -16.89 -5.22
N ILE A 228 -5.04 -15.86 -4.65
CA ILE A 228 -4.13 -15.02 -5.45
C ILE A 228 -2.95 -15.83 -5.99
N ALA A 229 -2.34 -16.71 -5.19
CA ALA A 229 -1.27 -17.59 -5.62
C ALA A 229 -1.73 -18.49 -6.78
N SER A 230 -2.90 -19.13 -6.65
CA SER A 230 -3.49 -19.98 -7.71
C SER A 230 -3.76 -19.21 -9.00
N ILE A 231 -4.29 -17.99 -8.91
CA ILE A 231 -4.50 -17.11 -10.08
C ILE A 231 -3.16 -16.80 -10.76
N LEU A 232 -2.12 -16.48 -10.01
CA LEU A 232 -0.81 -16.16 -10.56
C LEU A 232 -0.15 -17.36 -11.24
N VAL A 233 -0.35 -18.57 -10.72
CA VAL A 233 0.05 -19.83 -11.38
C VAL A 233 -0.73 -20.02 -12.68
N GLY A 234 -2.06 -19.90 -12.64
CA GLY A 234 -2.92 -20.03 -13.83
C GLY A 234 -2.59 -19.01 -14.92
N LEU A 235 -2.09 -17.85 -14.55
CA LEU A 235 -1.64 -16.81 -15.48
C LEU A 235 -0.17 -16.99 -15.92
N GLY A 236 0.54 -18.03 -15.46
CA GLY A 236 1.94 -18.26 -15.78
C GLY A 236 2.92 -17.21 -15.20
N VAL A 237 2.52 -16.53 -14.16
CA VAL A 237 3.36 -15.54 -13.43
C VAL A 237 4.20 -16.22 -12.35
N LEU A 238 3.64 -17.24 -11.70
CA LEU A 238 4.31 -18.07 -10.71
C LEU A 238 4.52 -19.50 -11.24
N ASN A 239 5.67 -20.08 -10.88
CA ASN A 239 5.93 -21.48 -11.13
C ASN A 239 5.17 -22.35 -10.09
N PRO A 240 4.32 -23.30 -10.51
CA PRO A 240 3.59 -24.16 -9.57
C PRO A 240 4.50 -25.05 -8.71
N ALA A 241 5.75 -25.27 -9.12
CA ALA A 241 6.73 -26.01 -8.32
C ALA A 241 7.46 -25.13 -7.27
N ASN A 242 7.16 -23.84 -7.20
CA ASN A 242 7.76 -22.97 -6.19
C ASN A 242 7.19 -23.32 -4.79
N PRO A 243 8.04 -23.54 -3.76
CA PRO A 243 7.57 -23.97 -2.44
C PRO A 243 6.67 -22.95 -1.72
N ILE A 244 6.58 -21.70 -2.21
CA ILE A 244 5.69 -20.67 -1.66
C ILE A 244 4.26 -20.76 -2.22
N VAL A 245 4.04 -21.52 -3.28
CA VAL A 245 2.73 -21.76 -3.89
C VAL A 245 2.03 -22.92 -3.19
#